data_c026b5cb16baef7b811f708b94f1bfa5
#
_entry.id   c026b5cb16baef7b811f708b94f1bfa5
#
_cell.length_a   1.000
_cell.length_b   1.000
_cell.length_c   1.000
_cell.angle_alpha   90.00
_cell.angle_beta   90.00
_cell.angle_gamma   90.00
#
_symmetry.space_group_name_H-M   'P 1'
#
loop_
_entity.id
_entity.type
_entity.pdbx_description
1 polymer ?
#
loop_
_entity_poly.entity_id
_entity_poly.type
_entity_poly.pdbx_seq_one_letter_code
_entity_poly.pdbx_strand_id
1 'polypeptide(L)'
;VALEYGIKIKNIEASTLYEYNIGIRDHYEYKDAMFSNSLFCDFLKDNGLKIWNEEATRDIICLEFNYGTRSYDEELKHLHKLAKVARLEYKIAKSHKNKREIIVKKNKRKKIMNLVQFVINNQDKYKKISKKEIRQKFYNEGVNVEYISMDNNGNIKSKEVVHYKMLYRSTGKAKKGTCMFICNRLYKKSIEFLRMGIKLKKNKQPIVEIGAYSPLIASGIVGRIKINPKNILILNDIEKTFNTNVISIETDKDKHCFAKAIDGYGLKNVLFDGQALIDSSIFPEWGNGYILLRHHFCKMAAFSTNIQKFFKEYFGDRYTTAKVTDMFGVEHYVKDIEVITTDNAMKWIKFNITYDYWCNKVYENNCMFGIVKTAHPSKLGDVQKMSYQMVNSLDEDIMDEVVKESVEYVNRLKQDDNFFLEYLKKNSNFSNDYEVLIALCEQNKDFVRSEYFRNRKKDIIHTYVLNLKTGKIIQNAENLVIVGSPYAMLLYAVDGKEDNVDNDDTFACEIDTIQCYTERFSNGEHLAFFRSPFNSKNNLTYLHNVYNDKFKKYFNLGEQVIAVNMIGTDFQDRNNGLTQWLGSVETQFKN
;
A
#
# COMPACT_ATOMS: atom_id res chain seq x y z
N VAL A 1 1.92 8.85 21.86
CA VAL A 1 0.90 8.17 21.05
C VAL A 1 0.93 8.69 19.61
N ALA A 2 0.88 10.00 19.35
CA ALA A 2 0.88 10.55 17.99
C ALA A 2 2.16 10.24 17.19
N LEU A 3 3.32 10.18 17.84
CA LEU A 3 4.60 9.82 17.21
C LEU A 3 4.72 8.33 16.90
N GLU A 4 3.92 7.48 17.52
CA GLU A 4 3.88 6.04 17.27
C GLU A 4 3.34 5.73 15.87
N TYR A 5 2.36 6.52 15.40
CA TYR A 5 1.75 6.36 14.07
C TYR A 5 2.39 7.23 12.97
N GLY A 6 3.11 8.28 13.36
CA GLY A 6 3.76 9.20 12.44
C GLY A 6 3.61 10.67 12.83
N ILE A 7 3.87 11.55 11.87
CA ILE A 7 3.90 13.00 12.05
C ILE A 7 2.82 13.63 11.18
N LYS A 8 2.03 14.55 11.72
CA LYS A 8 1.02 15.31 10.97
C LYS A 8 1.68 16.20 9.92
N ILE A 9 1.17 16.16 8.70
CA ILE A 9 1.60 16.99 7.58
C ILE A 9 0.39 17.58 6.87
N LYS A 10 0.61 18.62 6.07
CA LYS A 10 -0.42 19.13 5.17
C LYS A 10 -0.44 18.32 3.88
N ASN A 11 -1.63 17.90 3.47
CA ASN A 11 -1.91 17.40 2.14
C ASN A 11 -2.66 18.50 1.37
N ILE A 12 -1.99 19.09 0.38
CA ILE A 12 -2.42 20.34 -0.28
C ILE A 12 -2.86 19.99 -1.71
N GLU A 13 -3.99 20.54 -2.15
CA GLU A 13 -4.42 20.46 -3.55
C GLU A 13 -3.54 21.36 -4.42
N ALA A 14 -2.85 20.75 -5.37
CA ALA A 14 -1.82 21.42 -6.17
C ALA A 14 -2.36 22.54 -7.05
N SER A 15 -3.58 22.38 -7.60
CA SER A 15 -4.19 23.43 -8.44
C SER A 15 -4.50 24.68 -7.65
N THR A 16 -5.03 24.57 -6.43
CA THR A 16 -5.36 25.73 -5.59
C THR A 16 -4.10 26.41 -5.05
N LEU A 17 -3.03 25.64 -4.76
CA LEU A 17 -1.73 26.18 -4.39
C LEU A 17 -1.08 26.91 -5.56
N TYR A 18 -1.20 26.37 -6.76
CA TYR A 18 -0.73 27.04 -7.98
C TYR A 18 -1.44 28.40 -8.18
N GLU A 19 -2.78 28.40 -8.10
CA GLU A 19 -3.61 29.61 -8.22
C GLU A 19 -3.29 30.64 -7.13
N TYR A 20 -3.02 30.20 -5.89
CA TYR A 20 -2.55 31.03 -4.79
C TYR A 20 -1.20 31.69 -5.12
N ASN A 21 -0.23 30.91 -5.61
CA ASN A 21 1.11 31.38 -5.91
C ASN A 21 1.14 32.41 -7.08
N ILE A 22 0.19 32.36 -8.00
CA ILE A 22 0.06 33.35 -9.08
C ILE A 22 -0.89 34.51 -8.73
N GLY A 23 -1.41 34.54 -7.49
CA GLY A 23 -2.20 35.65 -6.96
C GLY A 23 -3.63 35.74 -7.47
N ILE A 24 -4.25 34.60 -7.88
CA ILE A 24 -5.66 34.53 -8.28
C ILE A 24 -6.55 33.88 -7.22
N ARG A 25 -5.97 33.42 -6.12
CA ARG A 25 -6.66 32.95 -4.91
C ARG A 25 -6.07 33.59 -3.65
N ASP A 26 -6.92 33.75 -2.64
CA ASP A 26 -6.55 34.28 -1.33
C ASP A 26 -6.12 33.18 -0.34
N HIS A 27 -6.39 31.91 -0.66
CA HIS A 27 -6.02 30.73 0.13
C HIS A 27 -5.87 29.51 -0.78
N TYR A 28 -5.21 28.47 -0.29
CA TYR A 28 -5.13 27.16 -0.91
C TYR A 28 -5.82 26.09 -0.06
N GLU A 29 -6.36 25.06 -0.71
CA GLU A 29 -7.07 23.98 -0.04
C GLU A 29 -6.09 22.94 0.47
N TYR A 30 -6.25 22.55 1.72
CA TYR A 30 -5.47 21.48 2.33
C TYR A 30 -6.32 20.71 3.34
N LYS A 31 -5.86 19.48 3.62
CA LYS A 31 -6.36 18.64 4.69
C LYS A 31 -5.20 18.06 5.47
N ASP A 32 -5.45 17.63 6.68
CA ASP A 32 -4.45 16.92 7.47
C ASP A 32 -4.18 15.54 6.88
N ALA A 33 -2.92 15.14 6.92
CA ALA A 33 -2.44 13.84 6.50
C ALA A 33 -1.32 13.39 7.45
N MET A 34 -0.91 12.13 7.31
CA MET A 34 0.18 11.56 8.10
C MET A 34 1.39 11.25 7.24
N PHE A 35 2.55 11.66 7.71
CA PHE A 35 3.83 11.12 7.31
C PHE A 35 4.14 9.96 8.26
N SER A 36 3.94 8.73 7.76
CA SER A 36 4.02 7.52 8.59
C SER A 36 5.42 7.30 9.16
N ASN A 37 5.50 6.69 10.33
CA ASN A 37 6.75 6.18 10.87
C ASN A 37 7.40 5.25 9.85
N SER A 38 8.72 5.39 9.68
CA SER A 38 9.51 4.61 8.72
C SER A 38 10.99 4.77 9.05
N LEU A 39 11.84 3.93 8.50
CA LEU A 39 13.29 4.10 8.61
C LEU A 39 13.75 5.45 8.04
N PHE A 40 13.08 5.93 7.01
CA PHE A 40 13.34 7.27 6.47
C PHE A 40 12.87 8.39 7.42
N CYS A 41 11.78 8.18 8.16
CA CYS A 41 11.33 9.12 9.19
C CYS A 41 12.36 9.23 10.32
N ASP A 42 12.94 8.10 10.74
CA ASP A 42 13.99 8.08 11.75
C ASP A 42 15.22 8.85 11.25
N PHE A 43 15.68 8.56 10.02
CA PHE A 43 16.76 9.32 9.39
C PHE A 43 16.48 10.84 9.36
N LEU A 44 15.27 11.26 9.06
CA LEU A 44 14.92 12.68 9.02
C LEU A 44 14.98 13.32 10.43
N LYS A 45 14.51 12.61 11.45
CA LYS A 45 14.58 13.06 12.85
C LYS A 45 16.04 13.29 13.26
N ASP A 46 16.94 12.34 12.95
CA ASP A 46 18.37 12.43 13.24
C ASP A 46 19.06 13.55 12.43
N ASN A 47 18.50 13.93 11.28
CA ASN A 47 19.04 14.98 10.40
C ASN A 47 18.34 16.34 10.57
N GLY A 48 17.62 16.54 11.66
CA GLY A 48 17.06 17.84 12.05
C GLY A 48 15.70 18.16 11.47
N LEU A 49 14.84 17.15 11.27
CA LEU A 49 13.42 17.35 11.02
C LEU A 49 12.80 18.16 12.17
N LYS A 50 12.15 19.27 11.86
CA LYS A 50 11.49 20.11 12.86
C LYS A 50 10.07 19.62 13.11
N ILE A 51 9.77 19.25 14.35
CA ILE A 51 8.44 18.86 14.80
C ILE A 51 7.87 19.98 15.63
N TRP A 52 6.66 20.44 15.28
CA TRP A 52 5.93 21.52 15.95
C TRP A 52 4.81 20.90 16.78
N ASN A 53 4.57 21.46 17.97
CA ASN A 53 3.50 20.99 18.85
C ASN A 53 3.51 19.48 19.08
N GLU A 54 4.72 18.88 19.17
CA GLU A 54 4.97 17.45 19.39
C GLU A 54 4.43 16.50 18.31
N GLU A 55 3.65 16.96 17.34
CA GLU A 55 2.93 16.10 16.39
C GLU A 55 3.02 16.50 14.92
N ALA A 56 3.35 17.74 14.60
CA ALA A 56 3.24 18.26 13.24
C ALA A 56 4.57 18.76 12.69
N THR A 57 4.78 18.66 11.37
CA THR A 57 5.93 19.25 10.70
C THR A 57 5.51 20.13 9.52
N ARG A 58 6.30 21.19 9.29
CA ARG A 58 6.26 21.98 8.06
C ARG A 58 7.39 21.59 7.09
N ASP A 59 8.29 20.69 7.46
CA ASP A 59 9.41 20.29 6.61
C ASP A 59 8.99 19.37 5.46
N ILE A 60 7.85 18.68 5.61
CA ILE A 60 7.30 17.75 4.62
C ILE A 60 5.85 18.11 4.34
N ILE A 61 5.47 18.06 3.07
CA ILE A 61 4.09 18.19 2.61
C ILE A 61 3.75 17.10 1.61
N CYS A 62 2.47 16.79 1.47
CA CYS A 62 1.95 15.98 0.40
C CYS A 62 1.17 16.88 -0.58
N LEU A 63 1.38 16.72 -1.88
CA LEU A 63 0.58 17.41 -2.89
C LEU A 63 -0.37 16.41 -3.57
N GLU A 64 -1.62 16.81 -3.75
CA GLU A 64 -2.63 16.11 -4.56
C GLU A 64 -2.77 16.80 -5.92
N PHE A 65 -2.76 16.02 -6.99
CA PHE A 65 -2.93 16.50 -8.36
C PHE A 65 -4.27 15.98 -8.93
N ASN A 66 -5.37 16.42 -8.32
CA ASN A 66 -6.72 15.96 -8.69
C ASN A 66 -7.24 16.73 -9.91
N TYR A 67 -7.01 18.02 -9.96
CA TYR A 67 -7.58 18.95 -10.96
C TYR A 67 -6.48 19.75 -11.66
N GLY A 68 -6.84 20.33 -12.80
CA GLY A 68 -6.15 21.46 -13.41
C GLY A 68 -6.80 22.77 -12.99
N THR A 69 -6.31 23.89 -13.53
CA THR A 69 -6.94 25.21 -13.38
C THR A 69 -8.09 25.37 -14.38
N ARG A 70 -8.99 26.30 -14.11
CA ARG A 70 -10.04 26.67 -15.03
C ARG A 70 -9.60 27.83 -15.93
N SER A 71 -10.12 27.87 -17.17
CA SER A 71 -10.02 29.07 -17.99
C SER A 71 -10.88 30.18 -17.42
N TYR A 72 -10.66 31.40 -17.91
CA TYR A 72 -11.48 32.56 -17.55
C TYR A 72 -12.98 32.30 -17.71
N ASP A 73 -13.40 31.78 -18.86
CA ASP A 73 -14.80 31.50 -19.15
C ASP A 73 -15.38 30.38 -18.27
N GLU A 74 -14.59 29.35 -18.03
CA GLU A 74 -14.98 28.24 -17.15
C GLU A 74 -15.17 28.71 -15.71
N GLU A 75 -14.29 29.59 -15.20
CA GLU A 75 -14.39 30.13 -13.84
C GLU A 75 -15.56 31.09 -13.69
N LEU A 76 -15.77 32.00 -14.65
CA LEU A 76 -16.95 32.87 -14.66
C LEU A 76 -18.26 32.06 -14.70
N LYS A 77 -18.33 31.02 -15.55
CA LYS A 77 -19.50 30.15 -15.63
C LYS A 77 -19.76 29.43 -14.29
N HIS A 78 -18.71 28.98 -13.65
CA HIS A 78 -18.79 28.35 -12.31
C HIS A 78 -19.31 29.34 -11.25
N LEU A 79 -18.71 30.52 -11.16
CA LEU A 79 -19.11 31.56 -10.20
C LEU A 79 -20.54 32.05 -10.44
N HIS A 80 -20.95 32.22 -11.67
CA HIS A 80 -22.34 32.57 -12.01
C HIS A 80 -23.34 31.49 -11.57
N LYS A 81 -22.97 30.18 -11.69
CA LYS A 81 -23.79 29.09 -11.15
C LYS A 81 -23.91 29.16 -9.62
N LEU A 82 -22.79 29.41 -8.92
CA LEU A 82 -22.79 29.60 -7.48
C LEU A 82 -23.60 30.83 -7.05
N ALA A 83 -23.52 31.92 -7.81
CA ALA A 83 -24.28 33.13 -7.55
C ALA A 83 -25.80 32.91 -7.67
N LYS A 84 -26.23 32.10 -8.65
CA LYS A 84 -27.65 31.68 -8.77
C LYS A 84 -28.11 30.91 -7.55
N VAL A 85 -27.33 29.91 -7.10
CA VAL A 85 -27.64 29.12 -5.89
C VAL A 85 -27.69 30.01 -4.65
N ALA A 86 -26.68 30.86 -4.43
CA ALA A 86 -26.64 31.76 -3.29
C ALA A 86 -27.80 32.76 -3.28
N ARG A 87 -28.28 33.18 -4.47
CA ARG A 87 -29.50 34.03 -4.61
C ARG A 87 -30.75 33.29 -4.17
N LEU A 88 -30.89 32.02 -4.52
CA LEU A 88 -32.01 31.16 -4.12
C LEU A 88 -31.99 30.91 -2.61
N GLU A 89 -30.82 30.53 -2.05
CA GLU A 89 -30.65 30.36 -0.60
C GLU A 89 -31.02 31.63 0.19
N TYR A 90 -30.58 32.81 -0.29
CA TYR A 90 -30.94 34.08 0.33
C TYR A 90 -32.45 34.37 0.28
N LYS A 91 -33.14 34.03 -0.85
CA LYS A 91 -34.60 34.18 -0.96
C LYS A 91 -35.33 33.27 0.04
N ILE A 92 -34.88 31.99 0.16
CA ILE A 92 -35.46 31.04 1.10
C ILE A 92 -35.26 31.50 2.55
N ALA A 93 -34.03 31.92 2.92
CA ALA A 93 -33.77 32.47 4.25
C ALA A 93 -34.68 33.69 4.58
N LYS A 94 -34.95 34.51 3.58
CA LYS A 94 -35.87 35.66 3.73
C LYS A 94 -37.32 35.22 3.97
N SER A 95 -37.79 34.15 3.33
CA SER A 95 -39.14 33.60 3.57
C SER A 95 -39.29 33.00 4.97
N HIS A 96 -38.24 32.41 5.51
CA HIS A 96 -38.23 31.85 6.87
C HIS A 96 -38.10 32.90 7.99
N LYS A 97 -37.91 34.19 7.66
CA LYS A 97 -37.77 35.33 8.60
C LYS A 97 -36.67 35.17 9.67
N ASN A 98 -35.69 34.28 9.47
CA ASN A 98 -34.57 34.05 10.39
C ASN A 98 -33.47 35.11 10.15
N LYS A 99 -33.39 36.13 11.04
CA LYS A 99 -32.45 37.24 10.90
C LYS A 99 -30.98 36.81 10.79
N ARG A 100 -30.53 35.80 11.58
CA ARG A 100 -29.14 35.28 11.52
C ARG A 100 -28.85 34.64 10.19
N GLU A 101 -29.74 33.79 9.72
CA GLU A 101 -29.58 33.09 8.43
C GLU A 101 -29.59 34.07 7.26
N ILE A 102 -30.44 35.08 7.28
CA ILE A 102 -30.49 36.15 6.26
C ILE A 102 -29.13 36.85 6.15
N ILE A 103 -28.50 37.20 7.28
CA ILE A 103 -27.19 37.87 7.29
C ILE A 103 -26.13 36.97 6.68
N VAL A 104 -26.06 35.68 7.09
CA VAL A 104 -25.08 34.70 6.58
C VAL A 104 -25.22 34.54 5.07
N LYS A 105 -26.44 34.30 4.56
CA LYS A 105 -26.70 34.15 3.13
C LYS A 105 -26.47 35.40 2.31
N LYS A 106 -26.75 36.59 2.88
CA LYS A 106 -26.40 37.87 2.27
C LYS A 106 -24.89 38.03 2.11
N ASN A 107 -24.12 37.71 3.15
CA ASN A 107 -22.66 37.82 3.13
C ASN A 107 -22.06 36.80 2.13
N LYS A 108 -22.56 35.55 2.09
CA LYS A 108 -22.16 34.55 1.10
C LYS A 108 -22.36 35.08 -0.32
N ARG A 109 -23.53 35.64 -0.63
CA ARG A 109 -23.80 36.25 -1.94
C ARG A 109 -22.85 37.39 -2.29
N LYS A 110 -22.60 38.31 -1.32
CA LYS A 110 -21.66 39.43 -1.51
C LYS A 110 -20.26 38.94 -1.81
N LYS A 111 -19.79 37.90 -1.08
CA LYS A 111 -18.46 37.27 -1.31
C LYS A 111 -18.35 36.73 -2.72
N ILE A 112 -19.37 36.00 -3.22
CA ILE A 112 -19.36 35.45 -4.59
C ILE A 112 -19.34 36.59 -5.64
N MET A 113 -20.10 37.66 -5.46
CA MET A 113 -20.09 38.77 -6.41
C MET A 113 -18.74 39.50 -6.43
N ASN A 114 -18.08 39.65 -5.30
CA ASN A 114 -16.72 40.19 -5.24
C ASN A 114 -15.73 39.30 -5.99
N LEU A 115 -15.87 37.97 -5.87
CA LEU A 115 -15.03 37.00 -6.64
C LEU A 115 -15.28 37.12 -8.15
N VAL A 116 -16.53 37.29 -8.60
CA VAL A 116 -16.82 37.53 -10.02
C VAL A 116 -16.09 38.77 -10.54
N GLN A 117 -16.16 39.89 -9.79
CA GLN A 117 -15.48 41.12 -10.18
C GLN A 117 -13.96 40.94 -10.17
N PHE A 118 -13.42 40.22 -9.20
CA PHE A 118 -11.99 39.92 -9.14
C PHE A 118 -11.52 39.11 -10.37
N VAL A 119 -12.29 38.09 -10.81
CA VAL A 119 -11.98 37.30 -11.99
C VAL A 119 -11.99 38.16 -13.25
N ILE A 120 -13.00 39.06 -13.38
CA ILE A 120 -13.06 40.00 -14.52
C ILE A 120 -11.83 40.89 -14.58
N ASN A 121 -11.38 41.42 -13.43
CA ASN A 121 -10.24 42.34 -13.36
C ASN A 121 -8.87 41.63 -13.55
N ASN A 122 -8.81 40.29 -13.51
CA ASN A 122 -7.58 39.51 -13.64
C ASN A 122 -7.67 38.47 -14.76
N GLN A 123 -8.39 38.77 -15.83
CA GLN A 123 -8.66 37.84 -16.95
C GLN A 123 -7.39 37.19 -17.53
N ASP A 124 -6.31 37.96 -17.66
CA ASP A 124 -5.00 37.55 -18.21
C ASP A 124 -4.33 36.42 -17.41
N LYS A 125 -4.62 36.31 -16.11
CA LYS A 125 -4.06 35.28 -15.22
C LYS A 125 -4.81 33.95 -15.28
N TYR A 126 -6.06 33.93 -15.75
CA TYR A 126 -6.89 32.73 -15.80
C TYR A 126 -6.64 31.92 -17.07
N LYS A 127 -5.64 31.04 -17.00
CA LYS A 127 -5.29 30.10 -18.07
C LYS A 127 -5.65 28.69 -17.66
N LYS A 128 -6.23 27.92 -18.60
CA LYS A 128 -6.46 26.50 -18.40
C LYS A 128 -5.14 25.74 -18.46
N ILE A 129 -4.74 25.17 -17.34
CA ILE A 129 -3.53 24.35 -17.21
C ILE A 129 -3.96 22.99 -16.68
N SER A 130 -3.54 21.92 -17.35
CA SER A 130 -3.86 20.56 -16.92
C SER A 130 -3.13 20.19 -15.62
N LYS A 131 -3.68 19.24 -14.88
CA LYS A 131 -3.01 18.67 -13.68
C LYS A 131 -1.62 18.08 -14.00
N LYS A 132 -1.40 17.64 -15.24
CA LYS A 132 -0.11 17.11 -15.71
C LYS A 132 0.92 18.22 -15.82
N GLU A 133 0.55 19.37 -16.36
CA GLU A 133 1.42 20.53 -16.50
C GLU A 133 1.77 21.15 -15.14
N ILE A 134 0.79 21.31 -14.23
CA ILE A 134 1.04 21.76 -12.86
C ILE A 134 2.04 20.83 -12.17
N ARG A 135 1.84 19.51 -12.28
CA ARG A 135 2.73 18.51 -11.71
C ARG A 135 4.14 18.62 -12.28
N GLN A 136 4.27 18.76 -13.61
CA GLN A 136 5.57 18.89 -14.26
C GLN A 136 6.31 20.15 -13.82
N LYS A 137 5.59 21.26 -13.70
CA LYS A 137 6.14 22.52 -13.18
C LYS A 137 6.66 22.34 -11.74
N PHE A 138 5.85 21.79 -10.84
CA PHE A 138 6.25 21.59 -9.44
C PHE A 138 7.39 20.56 -9.29
N TYR A 139 7.51 19.58 -10.20
CA TYR A 139 8.63 18.65 -10.20
C TYR A 139 9.94 19.31 -10.59
N ASN A 140 9.90 20.23 -11.56
CA ASN A 140 11.09 20.89 -12.07
C ASN A 140 11.54 22.06 -11.18
N GLU A 141 10.61 22.89 -10.75
CA GLU A 141 10.88 24.17 -10.09
C GLU A 141 10.75 24.09 -8.56
N GLY A 142 10.06 23.06 -8.06
CA GLY A 142 9.60 23.04 -6.68
C GLY A 142 8.34 23.91 -6.49
N VAL A 143 7.99 24.17 -5.23
CA VAL A 143 6.79 24.95 -4.89
C VAL A 143 6.99 25.72 -3.60
N ASN A 144 6.45 26.93 -3.54
CA ASN A 144 6.41 27.75 -2.34
C ASN A 144 5.08 27.55 -1.60
N VAL A 145 5.16 27.36 -0.30
CA VAL A 145 4.00 27.35 0.61
C VAL A 145 4.19 28.44 1.65
N GLU A 146 3.19 29.28 1.78
CA GLU A 146 3.16 30.35 2.74
C GLU A 146 2.42 29.92 4.00
N TYR A 147 3.05 30.14 5.15
CA TYR A 147 2.47 29.92 6.48
C TYR A 147 2.24 31.25 7.16
N ILE A 148 0.98 31.51 7.51
CA ILE A 148 0.57 32.72 8.20
C ILE A 148 0.24 32.35 9.64
N SER A 149 0.87 33.00 10.60
CA SER A 149 0.44 32.94 12.00
C SER A 149 -0.31 34.25 12.35
N MET A 150 -1.40 34.10 13.09
CA MET A 150 -2.22 35.23 13.54
C MET A 150 -2.04 35.41 15.05
N ASP A 151 -2.19 36.64 15.52
CA ASP A 151 -2.31 36.96 16.95
C ASP A 151 -3.72 36.67 17.47
N ASN A 152 -3.92 36.84 18.78
CA ASN A 152 -5.23 36.63 19.43
C ASN A 152 -6.32 37.60 18.93
N ASN A 153 -5.95 38.66 18.23
CA ASN A 153 -6.86 39.67 17.67
C ASN A 153 -7.15 39.41 16.18
N GLY A 154 -6.58 38.35 15.60
CA GLY A 154 -6.76 38.01 14.19
C GLY A 154 -5.87 38.79 13.21
N ASN A 155 -4.85 39.52 13.69
CA ASN A 155 -3.89 40.20 12.85
C ASN A 155 -2.74 39.26 12.50
N ILE A 156 -2.12 39.47 11.33
CA ILE A 156 -0.97 38.69 10.89
C ILE A 156 0.22 38.98 11.80
N LYS A 157 0.62 37.96 12.58
CA LYS A 157 1.80 38.02 13.46
C LYS A 157 3.09 37.75 12.71
N SER A 158 3.08 36.72 11.85
CA SER A 158 4.23 36.40 11.03
C SER A 158 3.80 35.71 9.73
N LYS A 159 4.66 35.83 8.73
CA LYS A 159 4.51 35.24 7.40
C LYS A 159 5.81 34.54 7.05
N GLU A 160 5.76 33.23 6.85
CA GLU A 160 6.90 32.40 6.50
C GLU A 160 6.64 31.72 5.16
N VAL A 161 7.57 31.86 4.22
CA VAL A 161 7.52 31.15 2.92
C VAL A 161 8.54 30.03 2.93
N VAL A 162 8.08 28.79 2.77
CA VAL A 162 8.95 27.61 2.69
C VAL A 162 8.94 27.08 1.27
N HIS A 163 10.14 26.90 0.70
CA HIS A 163 10.30 26.28 -0.61
C HIS A 163 10.49 24.79 -0.49
N TYR A 164 9.70 24.01 -1.25
CA TYR A 164 9.72 22.56 -1.27
C TYR A 164 10.13 22.02 -2.62
N LYS A 165 10.84 20.89 -2.61
CA LYS A 165 11.22 20.13 -3.79
C LYS A 165 10.59 18.74 -3.76
N MET A 166 10.31 18.21 -4.93
CA MET A 166 9.77 16.86 -5.11
C MET A 166 10.71 15.83 -4.51
N LEU A 167 10.21 15.03 -3.59
CA LEU A 167 10.97 14.02 -2.88
C LEU A 167 10.80 12.63 -3.51
N TYR A 168 9.60 12.08 -3.46
CA TYR A 168 9.27 10.80 -4.08
C TYR A 168 7.76 10.67 -4.35
N ARG A 169 7.45 9.74 -5.23
CA ARG A 169 6.10 9.32 -5.57
C ARG A 169 6.04 7.80 -5.64
N SER A 170 5.69 7.16 -4.53
CA SER A 170 5.52 5.70 -4.50
C SER A 170 4.36 5.24 -5.39
N THR A 171 4.32 3.97 -5.76
CA THR A 171 3.23 3.38 -6.57
C THR A 171 1.85 3.63 -5.96
N GLY A 172 1.70 3.43 -4.64
CA GLY A 172 0.45 3.71 -3.92
C GLY A 172 0.06 5.19 -3.96
N LYS A 173 1.03 6.11 -3.82
CA LYS A 173 0.80 7.55 -3.94
C LYS A 173 0.45 7.93 -5.38
N ALA A 174 1.07 7.30 -6.37
CA ALA A 174 0.77 7.55 -7.78
C ALA A 174 -0.67 7.19 -8.13
N LYS A 175 -1.20 6.07 -7.63
CA LYS A 175 -2.60 5.67 -7.79
C LYS A 175 -3.58 6.69 -7.19
N LYS A 176 -3.21 7.30 -6.06
CA LYS A 176 -4.00 8.34 -5.38
C LYS A 176 -3.77 9.76 -5.93
N GLY A 177 -2.95 9.93 -6.97
CA GLY A 177 -2.61 11.25 -7.50
C GLY A 177 -1.72 12.10 -6.60
N THR A 178 -1.09 11.52 -5.57
CA THR A 178 -0.32 12.24 -4.54
C THR A 178 1.19 12.17 -4.77
N CYS A 179 1.92 13.12 -4.21
CA CYS A 179 3.38 13.17 -4.26
C CYS A 179 3.95 13.82 -2.98
N MET A 180 5.06 13.31 -2.47
CA MET A 180 5.74 13.89 -1.30
C MET A 180 6.74 14.94 -1.75
N PHE A 181 6.73 16.05 -1.01
CA PHE A 181 7.65 17.17 -1.16
C PHE A 181 8.32 17.45 0.18
N ILE A 182 9.58 17.88 0.15
CA ILE A 182 10.37 18.20 1.34
C ILE A 182 11.00 19.58 1.21
N CYS A 183 11.15 20.28 2.32
CA CYS A 183 11.79 21.58 2.35
C CYS A 183 13.23 21.53 1.82
N ASN A 184 13.67 22.62 1.21
CA ASN A 184 14.98 22.67 0.54
C ASN A 184 16.15 22.33 1.47
N ARG A 185 16.02 22.67 2.77
CA ARG A 185 17.04 22.40 3.80
C ARG A 185 17.37 20.90 3.95
N LEU A 186 16.37 20.03 3.87
CA LEU A 186 16.53 18.58 4.03
C LEU A 186 16.66 17.83 2.69
N TYR A 187 16.38 18.48 1.57
CA TYR A 187 16.23 17.84 0.27
C TYR A 187 17.45 17.01 -0.16
N LYS A 188 18.67 17.60 -0.14
CA LYS A 188 19.87 16.94 -0.66
C LYS A 188 20.19 15.65 0.11
N LYS A 189 20.22 15.71 1.44
CA LYS A 189 20.47 14.55 2.29
C LYS A 189 19.41 13.47 2.12
N SER A 190 18.14 13.87 1.99
CA SER A 190 17.02 12.95 1.83
C SER A 190 17.07 12.19 0.50
N ILE A 191 17.38 12.86 -0.60
CA ILE A 191 17.53 12.22 -1.92
C ILE A 191 18.73 11.26 -1.93
N GLU A 192 19.83 11.66 -1.31
CA GLU A 192 21.03 10.82 -1.21
C GLU A 192 20.74 9.54 -0.40
N PHE A 193 20.07 9.67 0.74
CA PHE A 193 19.64 8.55 1.55
C PHE A 193 18.68 7.62 0.79
N LEU A 194 17.57 8.15 0.25
CA LEU A 194 16.57 7.35 -0.46
C LEU A 194 17.14 6.59 -1.67
N ARG A 195 18.09 7.19 -2.36
CA ARG A 195 18.69 6.61 -3.58
C ARG A 195 19.98 5.85 -3.33
N MET A 196 20.42 5.68 -2.09
CA MET A 196 21.70 5.05 -1.78
C MET A 196 22.87 5.67 -2.57
N GLY A 197 22.88 6.99 -2.76
CA GLY A 197 23.94 7.65 -3.53
C GLY A 197 23.87 7.44 -5.05
N ILE A 198 22.88 6.70 -5.59
CA ILE A 198 22.71 6.51 -7.03
C ILE A 198 22.50 7.87 -7.71
N LYS A 199 23.45 8.25 -8.58
CA LYS A 199 23.36 9.49 -9.39
C LYS A 199 22.59 9.18 -10.67
N LEU A 200 21.50 9.90 -10.91
CA LEU A 200 20.75 9.81 -12.16
C LEU A 200 21.60 10.36 -13.30
N LYS A 201 21.98 9.52 -14.24
CA LYS A 201 22.60 9.95 -15.51
C LYS A 201 21.51 10.03 -16.57
N LYS A 202 21.43 11.16 -17.30
CA LYS A 202 20.51 11.30 -18.44
C LYS A 202 20.69 10.11 -19.40
N ASN A 203 19.58 9.45 -19.74
CA ASN A 203 19.46 8.38 -20.74
C ASN A 203 20.20 7.05 -20.46
N LYS A 204 20.66 6.79 -19.24
CA LYS A 204 21.41 5.54 -18.93
C LYS A 204 20.84 4.68 -17.79
N GLN A 205 19.73 5.07 -17.16
CA GLN A 205 19.18 4.33 -16.03
C GLN A 205 17.66 4.26 -16.10
N PRO A 206 17.05 3.16 -15.62
CA PRO A 206 15.62 3.01 -15.56
C PRO A 206 15.02 3.92 -14.45
N ILE A 207 14.77 5.19 -14.80
CA ILE A 207 14.26 6.22 -13.89
C ILE A 207 12.95 5.77 -13.21
N VAL A 208 12.12 5.02 -13.92
CA VAL A 208 10.85 4.49 -13.41
C VAL A 208 11.12 3.50 -12.27
N GLU A 209 12.09 2.61 -12.44
CA GLU A 209 12.44 1.61 -11.41
C GLU A 209 13.08 2.26 -10.19
N ILE A 210 13.99 3.24 -10.39
CA ILE A 210 14.54 4.01 -9.26
C ILE A 210 13.40 4.71 -8.50
N GLY A 211 12.45 5.31 -9.22
CA GLY A 211 11.26 5.93 -8.62
C GLY A 211 10.35 4.95 -7.87
N ALA A 212 10.33 3.68 -8.28
CA ALA A 212 9.57 2.63 -7.61
C ALA A 212 10.27 2.07 -6.37
N TYR A 213 11.60 1.92 -6.42
CA TYR A 213 12.34 1.21 -5.36
C TYR A 213 12.99 2.14 -4.32
N SER A 214 13.39 3.35 -4.69
CA SER A 214 13.97 4.29 -3.71
C SER A 214 13.04 4.62 -2.53
N PRO A 215 11.69 4.71 -2.69
CA PRO A 215 10.81 4.96 -1.56
C PRO A 215 10.52 3.74 -0.68
N LEU A 216 11.08 2.56 -0.93
CA LEU A 216 10.82 1.37 -0.12
C LEU A 216 11.18 1.59 1.36
N ILE A 217 12.29 2.27 1.62
CA ILE A 217 12.72 2.61 2.99
C ILE A 217 11.84 3.67 3.66
N ALA A 218 11.05 4.42 2.88
CA ALA A 218 10.07 5.38 3.37
C ALA A 218 8.66 4.77 3.52
N SER A 219 8.51 3.45 3.38
CA SER A 219 7.25 2.76 3.64
C SER A 219 6.89 2.87 5.12
N GLY A 220 5.60 3.15 5.41
CA GLY A 220 5.11 3.14 6.79
C GLY A 220 5.32 1.77 7.44
N ILE A 221 5.82 1.75 8.65
CA ILE A 221 6.13 0.53 9.42
C ILE A 221 5.21 0.37 10.62
N VAL A 222 4.92 -0.87 10.95
CA VAL A 222 4.17 -1.28 12.16
C VAL A 222 5.12 -1.82 13.24
N GLY A 223 6.36 -2.10 12.88
CA GLY A 223 7.40 -2.57 13.79
C GLY A 223 8.78 -2.55 13.15
N ARG A 224 9.77 -2.95 13.91
CA ARG A 224 11.16 -3.05 13.49
C ARG A 224 11.75 -4.39 13.95
N ILE A 225 12.68 -4.90 13.17
CA ILE A 225 13.46 -6.09 13.49
C ILE A 225 14.93 -5.85 13.17
N LYS A 226 15.81 -6.36 14.01
CA LYS A 226 17.25 -6.26 13.80
C LYS A 226 17.75 -7.51 13.10
N ILE A 227 18.36 -7.35 11.93
CA ILE A 227 18.94 -8.45 11.14
C ILE A 227 20.33 -8.03 10.67
N ASN A 228 21.34 -8.81 11.02
CA ASN A 228 22.67 -8.59 10.48
C ASN A 228 22.68 -8.96 8.98
N PRO A 229 23.06 -8.05 8.07
CA PRO A 229 23.04 -8.36 6.64
C PRO A 229 23.92 -9.56 6.26
N LYS A 230 24.97 -9.86 7.04
CA LYS A 230 25.81 -11.05 6.83
C LYS A 230 25.16 -12.37 7.26
N ASN A 231 24.06 -12.32 8.02
CA ASN A 231 23.27 -13.51 8.38
C ASN A 231 22.12 -13.75 7.39
N ILE A 232 22.10 -13.01 6.27
CA ILE A 232 21.15 -13.19 5.18
C ILE A 232 21.82 -13.98 4.06
N LEU A 233 21.36 -15.21 3.83
CA LEU A 233 21.76 -16.01 2.68
C LEU A 233 20.96 -15.57 1.46
N ILE A 234 21.63 -14.98 0.48
CA ILE A 234 21.01 -14.49 -0.77
C ILE A 234 21.38 -15.45 -1.89
N LEU A 235 20.39 -16.14 -2.45
CA LEU A 235 20.55 -17.11 -3.52
C LEU A 235 20.11 -16.51 -4.87
N ASN A 236 20.57 -17.09 -5.98
CA ASN A 236 19.93 -16.82 -7.26
C ASN A 236 18.51 -17.37 -7.23
N ASP A 237 17.54 -16.65 -7.80
CA ASP A 237 16.22 -17.21 -7.96
C ASP A 237 16.22 -18.26 -9.09
N ILE A 238 15.34 -19.25 -8.99
CA ILE A 238 15.19 -20.28 -10.01
C ILE A 238 14.20 -19.79 -11.06
N GLU A 239 14.66 -19.71 -12.32
CA GLU A 239 13.84 -19.33 -13.45
C GLU A 239 13.36 -20.57 -14.19
N LYS A 240 12.05 -20.75 -14.26
CA LYS A 240 11.42 -21.83 -15.06
C LYS A 240 10.74 -21.20 -16.28
N THR A 241 10.82 -21.90 -17.42
CA THR A 241 10.17 -21.49 -18.67
C THR A 241 9.10 -22.52 -19.02
N PHE A 242 7.89 -22.05 -19.31
CA PHE A 242 6.81 -22.90 -19.78
C PHE A 242 6.14 -22.29 -21.01
N ASN A 243 5.65 -23.14 -21.91
CA ASN A 243 5.02 -22.71 -23.14
C ASN A 243 3.51 -22.51 -22.93
N THR A 244 3.03 -21.32 -23.24
CA THR A 244 1.61 -20.99 -23.14
C THR A 244 1.20 -20.02 -24.24
N ASN A 245 -0.10 -19.93 -24.51
CA ASN A 245 -0.63 -18.95 -25.45
C ASN A 245 -0.82 -17.60 -24.76
N VAL A 246 -0.28 -16.56 -25.34
CA VAL A 246 -0.36 -15.20 -24.79
C VAL A 246 -0.95 -14.23 -25.80
N ILE A 247 -1.51 -13.14 -25.29
CA ILE A 247 -1.90 -11.98 -26.10
C ILE A 247 -0.89 -10.87 -25.83
N SER A 248 -0.08 -10.57 -26.84
CA SER A 248 0.83 -9.43 -26.82
C SER A 248 0.12 -8.17 -27.30
N ILE A 249 0.40 -7.05 -26.64
CA ILE A 249 -0.04 -5.74 -27.15
C ILE A 249 1.15 -5.10 -27.85
N GLU A 250 1.04 -5.02 -29.16
CA GLU A 250 2.05 -4.42 -30.02
C GLU A 250 1.63 -2.99 -30.44
N THR A 251 2.60 -2.19 -30.82
CA THR A 251 2.35 -0.84 -31.30
C THR A 251 2.90 -0.72 -32.72
N ASP A 252 2.07 -0.30 -33.66
CA ASP A 252 2.47 -0.08 -35.05
C ASP A 252 3.32 1.19 -35.22
N LYS A 253 3.75 1.47 -36.46
CA LYS A 253 4.56 2.64 -36.81
C LYS A 253 3.83 3.96 -36.55
N ASP A 254 2.48 3.93 -36.59
CA ASP A 254 1.59 5.08 -36.36
C ASP A 254 1.17 5.23 -34.89
N LYS A 255 1.76 4.41 -33.99
CA LYS A 255 1.50 4.37 -32.55
C LYS A 255 0.11 3.87 -32.16
N HIS A 256 -0.56 3.13 -33.04
CA HIS A 256 -1.78 2.42 -32.67
C HIS A 256 -1.44 1.11 -31.98
N CYS A 257 -2.11 0.84 -30.86
CA CYS A 257 -1.95 -0.41 -30.14
C CYS A 257 -2.94 -1.46 -30.69
N PHE A 258 -2.45 -2.67 -30.92
CA PHE A 258 -3.28 -3.81 -31.32
C PHE A 258 -2.88 -5.07 -30.54
N ALA A 259 -3.83 -5.99 -30.39
CA ALA A 259 -3.63 -7.27 -29.74
C ALA A 259 -3.19 -8.31 -30.77
N LYS A 260 -2.15 -9.09 -30.45
CA LYS A 260 -1.64 -10.19 -31.26
C LYS A 260 -1.59 -11.45 -30.43
N ALA A 261 -2.27 -12.49 -30.86
CA ALA A 261 -2.15 -13.81 -30.26
C ALA A 261 -0.81 -14.46 -30.68
N ILE A 262 -0.12 -15.05 -29.73
CA ILE A 262 1.12 -15.79 -29.93
C ILE A 262 0.93 -17.14 -29.26
N ASP A 263 0.97 -18.20 -30.05
CA ASP A 263 0.87 -19.57 -29.57
C ASP A 263 2.25 -20.11 -29.18
N GLY A 264 2.29 -20.92 -28.12
CA GLY A 264 3.52 -21.55 -27.66
C GLY A 264 4.61 -20.59 -27.19
N TYR A 265 4.23 -19.43 -26.68
CA TYR A 265 5.19 -18.44 -26.14
C TYR A 265 5.89 -19.00 -24.90
N GLY A 266 7.23 -19.00 -24.92
CA GLY A 266 8.04 -19.37 -23.77
C GLY A 266 7.98 -18.30 -22.68
N LEU A 267 7.05 -18.46 -21.74
CA LEU A 267 6.89 -17.54 -20.61
C LEU A 267 7.84 -17.93 -19.49
N LYS A 268 8.62 -16.98 -19.03
CA LYS A 268 9.56 -17.15 -17.94
C LYS A 268 8.93 -16.73 -16.62
N ASN A 269 9.05 -17.56 -15.62
CA ASN A 269 8.61 -17.28 -14.26
C ASN A 269 9.71 -17.63 -13.28
N VAL A 270 9.83 -16.84 -12.21
CA VAL A 270 10.75 -17.11 -11.11
C VAL A 270 10.03 -17.84 -9.99
N LEU A 271 10.72 -18.76 -9.33
CA LEU A 271 10.08 -19.65 -8.37
C LEU A 271 9.74 -18.93 -7.06
N PHE A 272 10.66 -18.14 -6.52
CA PHE A 272 10.53 -17.55 -5.17
C PHE A 272 10.25 -16.03 -5.16
N ASP A 273 10.65 -15.30 -6.19
CA ASP A 273 10.45 -13.84 -6.40
C ASP A 273 10.68 -13.01 -5.14
N GLY A 274 10.82 -12.52 -4.39
CA GLY A 274 10.99 -11.72 -3.16
C GLY A 274 10.52 -12.43 -1.89
N GLN A 275 10.30 -13.75 -1.94
CA GLN A 275 10.07 -14.58 -0.78
C GLN A 275 11.33 -14.64 0.09
N ALA A 276 11.14 -14.76 1.39
CA ALA A 276 12.19 -15.02 2.35
C ALA A 276 11.69 -15.99 3.43
N LEU A 277 12.59 -16.84 3.91
CA LEU A 277 12.40 -17.60 5.13
C LEU A 277 13.18 -16.89 6.23
N ILE A 278 12.60 -16.71 7.40
CA ILE A 278 13.24 -16.06 8.53
C ILE A 278 13.16 -16.98 9.74
N ASP A 279 14.29 -17.13 10.43
CA ASP A 279 14.36 -18.03 11.59
C ASP A 279 13.39 -17.61 12.69
N SER A 280 12.70 -18.59 13.25
CA SER A 280 11.69 -18.36 14.30
C SER A 280 12.25 -17.72 15.55
N SER A 281 13.54 -17.86 15.82
CA SER A 281 14.19 -17.26 16.99
C SER A 281 14.23 -15.73 16.97
N ILE A 282 14.21 -15.13 15.78
CA ILE A 282 14.17 -13.67 15.60
C ILE A 282 12.83 -13.16 15.09
N PHE A 283 11.92 -14.07 14.73
CA PHE A 283 10.59 -13.68 14.21
C PHE A 283 9.72 -13.12 15.32
N PRO A 284 9.06 -11.95 15.14
CA PRO A 284 8.20 -11.37 16.17
C PRO A 284 6.91 -12.18 16.34
N GLU A 285 6.53 -12.55 17.57
CA GLU A 285 5.33 -13.33 17.86
C GLU A 285 4.04 -12.75 17.27
N TRP A 286 3.92 -11.41 17.25
CA TRP A 286 2.78 -10.71 16.67
C TRP A 286 2.75 -10.70 15.13
N GLY A 287 3.73 -11.31 14.47
CA GLY A 287 3.84 -11.39 13.01
C GLY A 287 2.86 -12.37 12.36
N ASN A 288 2.27 -13.30 13.13
CA ASN A 288 1.31 -14.31 12.64
C ASN A 288 1.82 -15.09 11.41
N GLY A 289 3.04 -15.59 11.48
CA GLY A 289 3.67 -16.40 10.43
C GLY A 289 4.26 -15.63 9.26
N TYR A 290 3.93 -14.35 9.07
CA TYR A 290 4.38 -13.54 7.95
C TYR A 290 4.65 -12.09 8.33
N ILE A 291 5.77 -11.55 7.85
CA ILE A 291 6.11 -10.13 7.93
C ILE A 291 6.64 -9.62 6.58
N LEU A 292 6.25 -8.40 6.22
CA LEU A 292 6.76 -7.74 5.02
C LEU A 292 7.87 -6.77 5.39
N LEU A 293 9.11 -7.13 5.06
CA LEU A 293 10.31 -6.36 5.40
C LEU A 293 10.68 -5.34 4.31
N ARG A 294 11.21 -4.22 4.77
CA ARG A 294 11.74 -3.14 3.92
C ARG A 294 13.06 -2.62 4.47
N HIS A 295 13.93 -2.32 3.53
CA HIS A 295 15.15 -1.53 3.72
C HIS A 295 15.48 -0.79 2.40
N HIS A 296 16.67 -0.21 2.27
CA HIS A 296 17.13 0.40 1.02
C HIS A 296 17.08 -0.62 -0.15
N PHE A 297 16.22 -0.35 -1.14
CA PHE A 297 16.06 -1.20 -2.32
C PHE A 297 15.88 -2.69 -2.00
N CYS A 298 15.38 -2.99 -0.81
CA CYS A 298 15.10 -4.34 -0.36
C CYS A 298 13.61 -4.50 -0.04
N LYS A 299 13.05 -5.59 -0.55
CA LYS A 299 11.65 -5.97 -0.35
C LYS A 299 11.57 -7.47 -0.15
N MET A 300 11.33 -7.92 1.09
CA MET A 300 11.21 -9.33 1.43
C MET A 300 9.83 -9.63 2.02
N ALA A 301 9.21 -10.69 1.53
CA ALA A 301 8.05 -11.34 2.15
C ALA A 301 8.58 -12.50 3.01
N ALA A 302 8.74 -12.26 4.31
CA ALA A 302 9.43 -13.19 5.20
C ALA A 302 8.45 -14.04 6.01
N PHE A 303 8.64 -15.36 5.95
CA PHE A 303 7.81 -16.38 6.58
C PHE A 303 8.55 -17.05 7.73
N SER A 304 7.87 -17.22 8.87
CA SER A 304 8.45 -17.81 10.08
C SER A 304 8.82 -19.28 9.84
N THR A 305 10.09 -19.58 10.02
CA THR A 305 10.68 -20.88 9.65
C THR A 305 11.69 -21.30 10.71
N ASN A 306 11.72 -22.58 11.08
CA ASN A 306 12.72 -23.16 11.99
C ASN A 306 14.00 -23.51 11.19
N ILE A 307 14.66 -22.49 10.61
CA ILE A 307 15.83 -22.65 9.74
C ILE A 307 16.93 -23.44 10.46
N GLN A 308 17.24 -23.05 11.69
CA GLN A 308 18.31 -23.67 12.45
C GLN A 308 17.99 -25.12 12.83
N LYS A 309 16.72 -25.47 13.05
CA LYS A 309 16.30 -26.86 13.25
C LYS A 309 16.49 -27.69 11.98
N PHE A 310 16.10 -27.16 10.81
CA PHE A 310 16.31 -27.81 9.53
C PHE A 310 17.80 -28.06 9.25
N PHE A 311 18.65 -27.06 9.43
CA PHE A 311 20.09 -27.21 9.19
C PHE A 311 20.76 -28.19 10.16
N LYS A 312 20.36 -28.21 11.45
CA LYS A 312 20.86 -29.19 12.42
C LYS A 312 20.53 -30.62 12.00
N GLU A 313 19.33 -30.86 11.54
CA GLU A 313 18.93 -32.19 11.11
C GLU A 313 19.58 -32.60 9.78
N TYR A 314 19.70 -31.65 8.83
CA TYR A 314 20.28 -31.91 7.52
C TYR A 314 21.79 -32.16 7.60
N PHE A 315 22.54 -31.35 8.33
CA PHE A 315 24.00 -31.43 8.41
C PHE A 315 24.51 -32.34 9.53
N GLY A 316 23.68 -32.68 10.51
CA GLY A 316 24.06 -33.54 11.64
C GLY A 316 25.28 -33.00 12.38
N ASP A 317 26.27 -33.87 12.60
CA ASP A 317 27.51 -33.50 13.32
C ASP A 317 28.30 -32.37 12.66
N ARG A 318 28.11 -32.13 11.37
CA ARG A 318 28.76 -31.04 10.62
C ARG A 318 28.11 -29.68 10.81
N TYR A 319 26.97 -29.58 11.48
CA TYR A 319 26.20 -28.33 11.62
C TYR A 319 27.03 -27.13 12.07
N THR A 320 27.97 -27.32 13.01
CA THR A 320 28.77 -26.21 13.56
C THR A 320 29.85 -25.69 12.61
N THR A 321 30.24 -26.51 11.63
CA THR A 321 31.34 -26.23 10.68
C THR A 321 30.86 -26.12 9.24
N ALA A 322 29.66 -26.60 8.94
CA ALA A 322 29.09 -26.53 7.60
C ALA A 322 28.92 -25.10 7.13
N LYS A 323 29.20 -24.89 5.87
CA LYS A 323 29.04 -23.62 5.16
C LYS A 323 28.23 -23.81 3.91
N VAL A 324 27.54 -22.77 3.52
CA VAL A 324 26.83 -22.61 2.25
C VAL A 324 27.29 -21.33 1.59
N THR A 325 27.24 -21.29 0.26
CA THR A 325 27.73 -20.15 -0.54
C THR A 325 26.55 -19.37 -1.08
N ASP A 326 26.55 -18.04 -0.95
CA ASP A 326 25.56 -17.16 -1.53
C ASP A 326 25.83 -16.88 -3.02
N MET A 327 24.93 -16.14 -3.68
CA MET A 327 25.07 -15.78 -5.09
C MET A 327 26.28 -14.89 -5.40
N PHE A 328 26.91 -14.29 -4.40
CA PHE A 328 28.10 -13.42 -4.55
C PHE A 328 29.40 -14.21 -4.31
N GLY A 329 29.31 -15.51 -4.03
CA GLY A 329 30.45 -16.35 -3.70
C GLY A 329 30.94 -16.22 -2.26
N VAL A 330 30.15 -15.62 -1.36
CA VAL A 330 30.46 -15.49 0.05
C VAL A 330 30.00 -16.73 0.80
N GLU A 331 30.91 -17.31 1.61
CA GLU A 331 30.59 -18.46 2.46
C GLU A 331 29.95 -18.00 3.78
N HIS A 332 28.82 -18.62 4.14
CA HIS A 332 28.13 -18.42 5.41
C HIS A 332 28.15 -19.71 6.23
N TYR A 333 28.47 -19.63 7.51
CA TYR A 333 28.22 -20.76 8.41
C TYR A 333 26.71 -20.96 8.57
N VAL A 334 26.23 -22.19 8.39
CA VAL A 334 24.78 -22.47 8.45
C VAL A 334 24.17 -22.10 9.80
N LYS A 335 24.94 -22.20 10.88
CA LYS A 335 24.52 -21.82 12.24
C LYS A 335 24.25 -20.32 12.42
N ASP A 336 24.79 -19.47 11.55
CA ASP A 336 24.70 -18.01 11.64
C ASP A 336 23.61 -17.43 10.69
N ILE A 337 23.00 -18.27 9.87
CA ILE A 337 21.97 -17.86 8.92
C ILE A 337 20.64 -17.62 9.66
N GLU A 338 20.17 -16.39 9.61
CA GLU A 338 18.87 -15.97 10.17
C GLU A 338 17.79 -15.80 9.11
N VAL A 339 18.19 -15.51 7.87
CA VAL A 339 17.27 -15.27 6.74
C VAL A 339 17.80 -15.93 5.48
N ILE A 340 16.91 -16.58 4.73
CA ILE A 340 17.18 -17.11 3.38
C ILE A 340 16.27 -16.36 2.41
N THR A 341 16.82 -15.81 1.32
CA THR A 341 16.06 -15.09 0.29
C THR A 341 16.75 -15.16 -1.06
N THR A 342 16.15 -14.59 -2.10
CA THR A 342 16.73 -14.56 -3.44
C THR A 342 17.08 -13.13 -3.91
N ASP A 343 17.82 -13.04 -5.01
CA ASP A 343 18.20 -11.80 -5.68
C ASP A 343 16.99 -10.92 -6.00
N ASN A 344 15.83 -11.52 -6.25
CA ASN A 344 14.59 -10.80 -6.51
C ASN A 344 14.09 -9.97 -5.32
N ALA A 345 14.48 -10.29 -4.09
CA ALA A 345 14.23 -9.43 -2.93
C ALA A 345 15.16 -8.21 -2.92
N MET A 346 16.34 -8.31 -3.52
CA MET A 346 17.45 -7.35 -3.47
C MET A 346 17.46 -6.45 -4.72
N LYS A 347 16.50 -5.51 -4.81
CA LYS A 347 16.31 -4.66 -5.99
C LYS A 347 17.51 -3.76 -6.32
N TRP A 348 18.45 -3.57 -5.39
CA TRP A 348 19.69 -2.81 -5.59
C TRP A 348 20.65 -3.47 -6.59
N ILE A 349 20.58 -4.80 -6.76
CA ILE A 349 21.40 -5.53 -7.73
C ILE A 349 21.20 -4.99 -9.16
N LYS A 350 19.97 -4.60 -9.51
CA LYS A 350 19.62 -4.01 -10.82
C LYS A 350 20.34 -2.69 -11.13
N PHE A 351 20.94 -2.05 -10.14
CA PHE A 351 21.59 -0.75 -10.26
C PHE A 351 23.11 -0.83 -10.10
N ASN A 352 23.69 -2.02 -10.22
CA ASN A 352 25.12 -2.29 -10.04
C ASN A 352 25.67 -1.80 -8.68
N ILE A 353 24.87 -1.90 -7.65
CA ILE A 353 25.30 -1.69 -6.26
C ILE A 353 25.90 -3.00 -5.78
N THR A 354 27.06 -2.91 -5.11
CA THR A 354 27.74 -4.10 -4.55
C THR A 354 27.08 -4.54 -3.25
N TYR A 355 27.23 -5.82 -2.94
CA TYR A 355 26.78 -6.41 -1.67
C TYR A 355 27.35 -5.65 -0.46
N ASP A 356 28.67 -5.40 -0.45
CA ASP A 356 29.33 -4.70 0.66
C ASP A 356 28.79 -3.27 0.84
N TYR A 357 28.53 -2.57 -0.26
CA TYR A 357 27.96 -1.22 -0.17
C TYR A 357 26.57 -1.24 0.47
N TRP A 358 25.73 -2.20 0.07
CA TRP A 358 24.40 -2.38 0.66
C TRP A 358 24.51 -2.77 2.15
N CYS A 359 25.39 -3.73 2.50
CA CYS A 359 25.65 -4.09 3.90
C CYS A 359 26.03 -2.88 4.75
N ASN A 360 26.91 -2.01 4.23
CA ASN A 360 27.30 -0.78 4.93
C ASN A 360 26.10 0.14 5.17
N LYS A 361 25.18 0.25 4.20
CA LYS A 361 23.94 1.02 4.38
C LYS A 361 23.01 0.40 5.43
N VAL A 362 22.98 -0.91 5.55
CA VAL A 362 22.24 -1.60 6.62
C VAL A 362 22.90 -1.33 7.98
N TYR A 363 24.23 -1.38 8.08
CA TYR A 363 24.97 -1.05 9.32
C TYR A 363 24.79 0.42 9.73
N GLU A 364 24.80 1.36 8.79
CA GLU A 364 24.53 2.78 9.05
C GLU A 364 23.13 2.99 9.68
N ASN A 365 22.19 2.08 9.44
CA ASN A 365 20.85 2.05 10.05
C ASN A 365 20.74 1.05 11.21
N ASN A 366 21.84 0.76 11.92
CA ASN A 366 21.89 -0.14 13.08
C ASN A 366 21.31 -1.54 12.82
N CYS A 367 21.40 -2.04 11.59
CA CYS A 367 20.83 -3.31 11.13
C CYS A 367 19.29 -3.39 11.28
N MET A 368 18.59 -2.27 11.35
CA MET A 368 17.13 -2.26 11.55
C MET A 368 16.39 -2.35 10.24
N PHE A 369 15.58 -3.38 10.08
CA PHE A 369 14.61 -3.53 8.99
C PHE A 369 13.22 -3.08 9.46
N GLY A 370 12.49 -2.40 8.59
CA GLY A 370 11.12 -1.99 8.86
C GLY A 370 10.12 -3.09 8.50
N ILE A 371 9.24 -3.42 9.45
CA ILE A 371 8.10 -4.32 9.21
C ILE A 371 6.94 -3.46 8.77
N VAL A 372 6.49 -3.63 7.53
CA VAL A 372 5.44 -2.80 6.92
C VAL A 372 4.07 -3.41 7.10
N LYS A 373 4.00 -4.74 7.14
CA LYS A 373 2.75 -5.49 7.20
C LYS A 373 2.99 -6.86 7.85
N THR A 374 1.97 -7.36 8.51
CA THR A 374 1.88 -8.73 9.02
C THR A 374 0.63 -9.40 8.45
N ALA A 375 0.53 -10.71 8.58
CA ALA A 375 -0.72 -11.40 8.39
C ALA A 375 -1.68 -11.09 9.56
N HIS A 376 -2.95 -11.06 9.29
CA HIS A 376 -3.99 -10.81 10.29
C HIS A 376 -5.31 -11.43 9.86
N PRO A 377 -6.11 -11.94 10.80
CA PRO A 377 -7.42 -12.51 10.52
C PRO A 377 -8.40 -11.44 10.01
N SER A 378 -9.49 -11.92 9.41
CA SER A 378 -10.57 -11.04 9.00
C SER A 378 -11.17 -10.30 10.21
N LYS A 379 -11.42 -9.00 10.05
CA LYS A 379 -12.16 -8.20 11.05
C LYS A 379 -13.63 -8.57 11.14
N LEU A 380 -14.12 -9.36 10.19
CA LEU A 380 -15.51 -9.83 10.13
C LEU A 380 -15.72 -11.21 10.76
N GLY A 381 -14.65 -11.86 11.27
CA GLY A 381 -14.68 -13.22 11.79
C GLY A 381 -14.46 -14.26 10.69
N ASP A 382 -15.38 -15.20 10.54
CA ASP A 382 -15.25 -16.31 9.57
C ASP A 382 -15.61 -15.93 8.13
N VAL A 383 -15.96 -14.67 7.88
CA VAL A 383 -16.27 -14.15 6.56
C VAL A 383 -15.30 -13.04 6.15
N GLN A 384 -15.12 -12.83 4.87
CA GLN A 384 -14.22 -11.84 4.32
C GLN A 384 -14.87 -11.05 3.19
N LYS A 385 -14.38 -9.85 2.95
CA LYS A 385 -14.78 -9.06 1.77
C LYS A 385 -14.06 -9.57 0.54
N MET A 386 -14.84 -9.97 -0.46
CA MET A 386 -14.33 -10.40 -1.75
C MET A 386 -13.56 -9.28 -2.46
N SER A 387 -12.58 -9.65 -3.27
CA SER A 387 -11.97 -8.72 -4.23
C SER A 387 -12.98 -8.36 -5.31
N TYR A 388 -13.07 -7.06 -5.67
CA TYR A 388 -13.98 -6.61 -6.74
C TYR A 388 -13.79 -7.34 -8.06
N GLN A 389 -12.61 -7.86 -8.35
CA GLN A 389 -12.32 -8.59 -9.58
C GLN A 389 -12.95 -9.99 -9.61
N MET A 390 -13.17 -10.60 -8.45
CA MET A 390 -13.83 -11.91 -8.38
C MET A 390 -15.28 -11.85 -8.79
N VAL A 391 -15.97 -10.75 -8.49
CA VAL A 391 -17.39 -10.56 -8.85
C VAL A 391 -17.59 -10.63 -10.35
N ASN A 392 -16.62 -10.19 -11.14
CA ASN A 392 -16.70 -10.23 -12.61
C ASN A 392 -16.64 -11.66 -13.18
N SER A 393 -16.27 -12.65 -12.38
CA SER A 393 -16.25 -14.07 -12.77
C SER A 393 -17.51 -14.84 -12.35
N LEU A 394 -18.45 -14.18 -11.67
CA LEU A 394 -19.71 -14.78 -11.24
C LEU A 394 -20.80 -14.64 -12.28
N ASP A 395 -21.71 -15.61 -12.32
CA ASP A 395 -22.90 -15.59 -13.15
C ASP A 395 -23.93 -14.62 -12.58
N GLU A 396 -24.68 -13.91 -13.43
CA GLU A 396 -25.73 -12.98 -13.00
C GLU A 396 -26.84 -13.69 -12.22
N ASP A 397 -27.17 -14.92 -12.60
CA ASP A 397 -28.27 -15.71 -12.01
C ASP A 397 -28.06 -16.05 -10.53
N ILE A 398 -26.81 -16.13 -10.06
CA ILE A 398 -26.49 -16.42 -8.65
C ILE A 398 -26.24 -15.16 -7.82
N MET A 399 -26.30 -13.97 -8.44
CA MET A 399 -25.87 -12.73 -7.80
C MET A 399 -26.67 -12.38 -6.55
N ASP A 400 -27.98 -12.63 -6.55
CA ASP A 400 -28.85 -12.34 -5.41
C ASP A 400 -28.45 -13.18 -4.18
N GLU A 401 -28.11 -14.45 -4.38
CA GLU A 401 -27.62 -15.33 -3.32
C GLU A 401 -26.26 -14.85 -2.81
N VAL A 402 -25.35 -14.55 -3.71
CA VAL A 402 -23.98 -14.13 -3.39
C VAL A 402 -23.95 -12.81 -2.63
N VAL A 403 -24.87 -11.87 -2.86
CA VAL A 403 -24.93 -10.58 -2.14
C VAL A 403 -25.74 -10.60 -0.86
N LYS A 404 -26.52 -11.66 -0.60
CA LYS A 404 -27.47 -11.76 0.52
C LYS A 404 -26.85 -11.37 1.86
N GLU A 405 -25.74 -11.99 2.22
CA GLU A 405 -25.04 -11.72 3.48
C GLU A 405 -24.58 -10.26 3.60
N SER A 406 -24.12 -9.67 2.49
CA SER A 406 -23.73 -8.25 2.45
C SER A 406 -24.91 -7.32 2.68
N VAL A 407 -26.07 -7.66 2.15
CA VAL A 407 -27.32 -6.90 2.35
C VAL A 407 -27.79 -7.00 3.80
N GLU A 408 -27.77 -8.19 4.37
CA GLU A 408 -28.11 -8.43 5.78
C GLU A 408 -27.18 -7.65 6.73
N TYR A 409 -25.89 -7.66 6.46
CA TYR A 409 -24.90 -6.90 7.24
C TYR A 409 -25.18 -5.39 7.21
N VAL A 410 -25.48 -4.83 6.02
CA VAL A 410 -25.84 -3.41 5.88
C VAL A 410 -27.13 -3.09 6.62
N ASN A 411 -28.12 -3.96 6.59
CA ASN A 411 -29.39 -3.75 7.27
C ASN A 411 -29.18 -3.75 8.80
N ARG A 412 -28.33 -4.63 9.34
CA ARG A 412 -27.94 -4.60 10.75
C ARG A 412 -27.22 -3.31 11.12
N LEU A 413 -26.28 -2.83 10.30
CA LEU A 413 -25.62 -1.54 10.53
C LEU A 413 -26.62 -0.37 10.60
N LYS A 414 -27.69 -0.41 9.83
CA LYS A 414 -28.74 0.64 9.81
C LYS A 414 -29.65 0.56 11.04
N GLN A 415 -30.05 -0.64 11.44
CA GLN A 415 -31.11 -0.88 12.42
C GLN A 415 -30.61 -0.99 13.84
N ASP A 416 -29.37 -1.49 14.06
CA ASP A 416 -28.78 -1.77 15.36
C ASP A 416 -27.64 -0.81 15.64
N ASP A 417 -27.87 0.12 16.60
CA ASP A 417 -26.85 1.09 17.01
C ASP A 417 -25.68 0.43 17.76
N ASN A 418 -25.90 -0.65 18.50
CA ASN A 418 -24.82 -1.37 19.19
C ASN A 418 -23.92 -2.08 18.17
N PHE A 419 -24.51 -2.75 17.19
CA PHE A 419 -23.77 -3.37 16.12
C PHE A 419 -22.98 -2.33 15.30
N PHE A 420 -23.57 -1.16 15.08
CA PHE A 420 -22.86 -0.06 14.44
C PHE A 420 -21.67 0.46 15.27
N LEU A 421 -21.83 0.57 16.60
CA LEU A 421 -20.72 0.95 17.49
C LEU A 421 -19.60 -0.10 17.50
N GLU A 422 -19.93 -1.40 17.49
CA GLU A 422 -18.93 -2.45 17.31
C GLU A 422 -18.17 -2.32 15.98
N TYR A 423 -18.89 -2.03 14.91
CA TYR A 423 -18.27 -1.74 13.62
C TYR A 423 -17.29 -0.56 13.71
N LEU A 424 -17.66 0.53 14.39
CA LEU A 424 -16.77 1.66 14.60
C LEU A 424 -15.51 1.24 15.39
N LYS A 425 -15.66 0.48 16.47
CA LYS A 425 -14.53 -0.01 17.29
C LYS A 425 -13.55 -0.83 16.46
N LYS A 426 -14.04 -1.78 15.66
CA LYS A 426 -13.22 -2.63 14.76
C LYS A 426 -12.51 -1.85 13.65
N ASN A 427 -13.06 -0.71 13.23
CA ASN A 427 -12.56 0.09 12.11
C ASN A 427 -11.97 1.44 12.52
N SER A 428 -11.85 1.71 13.82
CA SER A 428 -11.20 2.92 14.32
C SER A 428 -9.72 2.95 13.96
N ASN A 429 -9.26 4.11 13.55
CA ASN A 429 -7.85 4.40 13.27
C ASN A 429 -7.61 5.91 13.38
N PHE A 430 -6.35 6.32 13.42
CA PHE A 430 -5.94 7.72 13.59
C PHE A 430 -6.42 8.68 12.48
N SER A 431 -6.92 8.16 11.35
CA SER A 431 -7.37 8.98 10.22
C SER A 431 -8.88 9.22 10.17
N ASN A 432 -9.64 8.60 11.07
CA ASN A 432 -11.07 8.77 11.16
C ASN A 432 -11.51 9.26 12.55
N ASP A 433 -12.75 9.71 12.65
CA ASP A 433 -13.35 10.27 13.87
C ASP A 433 -14.14 9.23 14.69
N TYR A 434 -13.91 7.93 14.46
CA TYR A 434 -14.70 6.87 15.08
C TYR A 434 -14.49 6.79 16.59
N GLU A 435 -13.27 7.01 17.09
CA GLU A 435 -12.99 7.05 18.52
C GLU A 435 -13.79 8.16 19.24
N VAL A 436 -13.94 9.32 18.57
CA VAL A 436 -14.72 10.44 19.12
C VAL A 436 -16.20 10.07 19.21
N LEU A 437 -16.76 9.43 18.16
CA LEU A 437 -18.15 8.96 18.19
C LEU A 437 -18.38 7.92 19.28
N ILE A 438 -17.47 6.96 19.44
CA ILE A 438 -17.51 5.93 20.47
C ILE A 438 -17.50 6.58 21.85
N ALA A 439 -16.52 7.46 22.12
CA ALA A 439 -16.38 8.12 23.41
C ALA A 439 -17.62 8.95 23.80
N LEU A 440 -18.21 9.67 22.82
CA LEU A 440 -19.44 10.43 23.05
C LEU A 440 -20.63 9.52 23.40
N CYS A 441 -20.75 8.36 22.76
CA CYS A 441 -21.78 7.38 23.07
C CYS A 441 -21.55 6.68 24.42
N GLU A 442 -20.31 6.47 24.83
CA GLU A 442 -19.95 5.89 26.13
C GLU A 442 -20.26 6.88 27.28
N GLN A 443 -20.02 8.16 27.07
CA GLN A 443 -20.37 9.21 28.04
C GLN A 443 -21.87 9.48 28.13
N ASN A 444 -22.59 9.39 27.04
CA ASN A 444 -24.02 9.64 26.99
C ASN A 444 -24.70 8.67 26.00
N LYS A 445 -25.40 7.68 26.53
CA LYS A 445 -26.13 6.67 25.73
C LYS A 445 -27.18 7.27 24.78
N ASP A 446 -27.78 8.41 25.16
CA ASP A 446 -28.77 9.11 24.31
C ASP A 446 -28.12 9.86 23.14
N PHE A 447 -26.79 9.94 23.10
CA PHE A 447 -26.08 10.60 21.99
C PHE A 447 -26.40 9.97 20.63
N VAL A 448 -26.71 8.66 20.59
CA VAL A 448 -27.15 7.95 19.37
C VAL A 448 -28.41 8.57 18.74
N ARG A 449 -29.24 9.25 19.54
CA ARG A 449 -30.44 9.96 19.09
C ARG A 449 -30.17 11.36 18.55
N SER A 450 -28.95 11.87 18.70
CA SER A 450 -28.56 13.20 18.23
C SER A 450 -28.58 13.26 16.69
N GLU A 451 -28.88 14.43 16.16
CA GLU A 451 -28.83 14.68 14.72
C GLU A 451 -27.42 14.46 14.16
N TYR A 452 -26.40 14.86 14.93
CA TYR A 452 -25.01 14.65 14.56
C TYR A 452 -24.66 13.18 14.39
N PHE A 453 -24.97 12.33 15.37
CA PHE A 453 -24.71 10.89 15.29
C PHE A 453 -25.45 10.26 14.10
N ARG A 454 -26.72 10.56 13.93
CA ARG A 454 -27.53 10.01 12.82
C ARG A 454 -26.98 10.40 11.45
N ASN A 455 -26.53 11.65 11.28
CA ASN A 455 -25.94 12.09 10.03
C ASN A 455 -24.59 11.40 9.79
N ARG A 456 -23.72 11.29 10.80
CA ARG A 456 -22.45 10.56 10.67
C ARG A 456 -22.66 9.07 10.39
N LYS A 457 -23.59 8.42 11.08
CA LYS A 457 -23.97 7.01 10.81
C LYS A 457 -24.41 6.84 9.35
N LYS A 458 -25.25 7.73 8.84
CA LYS A 458 -25.70 7.72 7.44
C LYS A 458 -24.53 7.86 6.47
N ASP A 459 -23.60 8.78 6.69
CA ASP A 459 -22.45 9.02 5.83
C ASP A 459 -21.48 7.82 5.80
N ILE A 460 -21.23 7.22 6.98
CA ILE A 460 -20.38 6.04 7.11
C ILE A 460 -21.00 4.85 6.39
N ILE A 461 -22.29 4.58 6.61
CA ILE A 461 -23.02 3.49 5.93
C ILE A 461 -23.08 3.75 4.42
N HIS A 462 -23.29 4.98 3.99
CA HIS A 462 -23.27 5.32 2.57
C HIS A 462 -21.93 4.98 1.92
N THR A 463 -20.82 5.33 2.58
CA THR A 463 -19.46 4.99 2.12
C THR A 463 -19.26 3.48 2.06
N TYR A 464 -19.76 2.75 3.06
CA TYR A 464 -19.71 1.29 3.08
C TYR A 464 -20.48 0.68 1.89
N VAL A 465 -21.71 1.15 1.64
CA VAL A 465 -22.54 0.70 0.50
C VAL A 465 -21.87 1.02 -0.84
N LEU A 466 -21.23 2.18 -1.00
CA LEU A 466 -20.46 2.49 -2.21
C LEU A 466 -19.35 1.46 -2.46
N ASN A 467 -18.66 1.02 -1.40
CA ASN A 467 -17.65 -0.02 -1.53
C ASN A 467 -18.25 -1.39 -1.94
N LEU A 468 -19.43 -1.76 -1.42
CA LEU A 468 -20.14 -2.97 -1.85
C LEU A 468 -20.51 -2.90 -3.35
N LYS A 469 -20.98 -1.75 -3.82
CA LYS A 469 -21.31 -1.54 -5.25
C LYS A 469 -20.09 -1.67 -6.17
N THR A 470 -18.88 -1.62 -5.65
CA THR A 470 -17.65 -1.90 -6.41
C THR A 470 -17.24 -3.38 -6.34
N GLY A 471 -18.09 -4.25 -5.81
CA GLY A 471 -17.87 -5.69 -5.75
C GLY A 471 -17.17 -6.19 -4.48
N LYS A 472 -17.02 -5.36 -3.45
CA LYS A 472 -16.47 -5.79 -2.16
C LYS A 472 -17.55 -6.41 -1.28
N ILE A 473 -18.16 -7.48 -1.76
CA ILE A 473 -19.19 -8.23 -1.07
C ILE A 473 -18.60 -9.17 -0.01
N ILE A 474 -19.39 -9.53 0.99
CA ILE A 474 -19.00 -10.47 2.05
C ILE A 474 -19.23 -11.88 1.56
N GLN A 475 -18.28 -12.76 1.79
CA GLN A 475 -18.34 -14.18 1.46
C GLN A 475 -17.72 -15.02 2.58
N ASN A 476 -18.10 -16.29 2.66
CA ASN A 476 -17.42 -17.29 3.48
C ASN A 476 -16.05 -17.59 2.87
N ALA A 477 -15.06 -16.82 3.23
CA ALA A 477 -13.73 -16.81 2.64
C ALA A 477 -12.71 -16.23 3.61
N GLU A 478 -11.43 -16.38 3.28
CA GLU A 478 -10.33 -15.77 4.03
C GLU A 478 -9.33 -15.12 3.08
N ASN A 479 -8.68 -14.07 3.56
CA ASN A 479 -7.54 -13.46 2.86
C ASN A 479 -6.25 -14.01 3.43
N LEU A 480 -5.61 -14.90 2.69
CA LEU A 480 -4.37 -15.55 3.13
C LEU A 480 -3.16 -14.97 2.38
N VAL A 481 -2.02 -14.96 3.05
CA VAL A 481 -0.74 -14.62 2.43
C VAL A 481 -0.14 -15.88 1.85
N ILE A 482 0.30 -15.82 0.58
CA ILE A 482 0.84 -16.96 -0.12
C ILE A 482 2.34 -17.09 0.13
N VAL A 483 2.80 -18.32 0.37
CA VAL A 483 4.20 -18.74 0.29
C VAL A 483 4.33 -19.88 -0.72
N GLY A 484 5.24 -19.73 -1.68
CA GLY A 484 5.47 -20.74 -2.72
C GLY A 484 6.58 -21.72 -2.33
N SER A 485 6.28 -23.01 -2.31
CA SER A 485 7.25 -24.11 -2.08
C SER A 485 8.31 -23.79 -1.01
N PRO A 486 7.92 -23.46 0.25
CA PRO A 486 8.88 -23.01 1.24
C PRO A 486 9.88 -24.11 1.66
N TYR A 487 9.49 -25.39 1.59
CA TYR A 487 10.38 -26.50 1.86
C TYR A 487 11.42 -26.68 0.74
N ALA A 488 11.02 -26.50 -0.52
CA ALA A 488 11.95 -26.46 -1.65
C ALA A 488 13.03 -25.36 -1.47
N MET A 489 12.64 -24.21 -0.91
CA MET A 489 13.60 -23.13 -0.62
C MET A 489 14.61 -23.50 0.47
N LEU A 490 14.21 -24.29 1.48
CA LEU A 490 15.15 -24.86 2.47
C LEU A 490 16.11 -25.85 1.83
N LEU A 491 15.60 -26.75 0.97
CA LEU A 491 16.42 -27.71 0.23
C LEU A 491 17.42 -27.01 -0.70
N TYR A 492 16.98 -25.98 -1.39
CA TYR A 492 17.83 -25.17 -2.26
C TYR A 492 18.94 -24.43 -1.48
N ALA A 493 18.67 -24.02 -0.25
CA ALA A 493 19.61 -23.27 0.57
C ALA A 493 20.83 -24.10 1.05
N VAL A 494 20.80 -25.43 0.97
CA VAL A 494 21.91 -26.27 1.49
C VAL A 494 23.12 -26.32 0.57
N ASP A 495 22.95 -26.15 -0.74
CA ASP A 495 24.06 -26.19 -1.71
C ASP A 495 23.85 -25.31 -2.96
N GLY A 496 22.72 -24.62 -3.05
CA GLY A 496 22.38 -23.76 -4.19
C GLY A 496 22.12 -24.51 -5.51
N LYS A 497 21.85 -25.81 -5.46
CA LYS A 497 21.57 -26.62 -6.66
C LYS A 497 20.08 -26.75 -6.91
N GLU A 498 19.68 -26.46 -8.13
CA GLU A 498 18.27 -26.56 -8.55
C GLU A 498 17.72 -28.00 -8.44
N ASP A 499 18.55 -29.03 -8.67
CA ASP A 499 18.14 -30.41 -8.53
C ASP A 499 17.59 -30.78 -7.15
N ASN A 500 18.03 -30.08 -6.09
CA ASN A 500 17.51 -30.31 -4.75
C ASN A 500 16.06 -29.83 -4.57
N VAL A 501 15.61 -28.92 -5.39
CA VAL A 501 14.24 -28.42 -5.36
C VAL A 501 13.26 -29.52 -5.82
N ASP A 502 13.68 -30.38 -6.74
CA ASP A 502 12.86 -31.48 -7.24
C ASP A 502 12.68 -32.60 -6.18
N ASN A 503 13.44 -32.55 -5.07
CA ASN A 503 13.26 -33.42 -3.92
C ASN A 503 12.20 -32.93 -2.93
N ASP A 504 11.48 -31.85 -3.24
CA ASP A 504 10.35 -31.40 -2.43
C ASP A 504 9.16 -32.36 -2.59
N ASP A 505 8.91 -33.11 -1.54
CA ASP A 505 7.83 -34.09 -1.44
C ASP A 505 6.68 -33.61 -0.53
N THR A 506 6.62 -32.31 -0.25
CA THR A 506 5.58 -31.75 0.63
C THR A 506 4.21 -31.74 -0.02
N PHE A 507 4.16 -31.71 -1.35
CA PHE A 507 2.93 -31.73 -2.14
C PHE A 507 2.99 -32.77 -3.25
N ALA A 508 1.88 -33.48 -3.48
CA ALA A 508 1.73 -34.28 -4.69
C ALA A 508 1.32 -33.37 -5.87
N CYS A 509 1.97 -33.55 -7.00
CA CYS A 509 1.61 -32.94 -8.29
C CYS A 509 0.71 -33.88 -9.07
N GLU A 510 -0.53 -34.07 -8.64
CA GLU A 510 -1.54 -34.82 -9.37
C GLU A 510 -2.24 -33.91 -10.38
N ILE A 511 -2.55 -34.43 -11.56
CA ILE A 511 -3.06 -33.65 -12.71
C ILE A 511 -4.40 -32.98 -12.38
N ASP A 512 -5.22 -33.56 -11.51
CA ASP A 512 -6.57 -33.07 -11.23
C ASP A 512 -6.75 -32.36 -9.88
N THR A 513 -5.75 -32.41 -8.99
CA THR A 513 -5.81 -31.80 -7.65
C THR A 513 -4.51 -31.10 -7.30
N ILE A 514 -4.59 -29.77 -7.19
CA ILE A 514 -3.46 -28.98 -6.70
C ILE A 514 -3.53 -28.93 -5.19
N GLN A 515 -2.47 -29.33 -4.49
CA GLN A 515 -2.42 -29.35 -3.04
C GLN A 515 -1.93 -28.01 -2.48
N CYS A 516 -2.41 -27.68 -1.29
CA CYS A 516 -1.92 -26.57 -0.48
C CYS A 516 -1.83 -26.99 0.99
N TYR A 517 -1.20 -26.16 1.81
CA TYR A 517 -1.18 -26.29 3.25
C TYR A 517 -1.55 -24.97 3.91
N THR A 518 -2.56 -24.99 4.75
CA THR A 518 -2.90 -23.89 5.67
C THR A 518 -3.57 -24.46 6.91
N GLU A 519 -3.29 -23.86 8.07
CA GLU A 519 -3.93 -24.23 9.34
C GLU A 519 -5.32 -23.61 9.50
N ARG A 520 -5.70 -22.69 8.60
CA ARG A 520 -7.00 -22.00 8.61
C ARG A 520 -8.18 -22.92 8.30
N PHE A 521 -7.95 -23.94 7.49
CA PHE A 521 -8.95 -24.89 7.02
C PHE A 521 -8.55 -26.32 7.39
N SER A 522 -9.54 -27.20 7.49
CA SER A 522 -9.30 -28.58 7.92
C SER A 522 -8.49 -29.37 6.90
N ASN A 523 -7.79 -30.41 7.36
CA ASN A 523 -7.15 -31.36 6.46
C ASN A 523 -8.19 -32.07 5.58
N GLY A 524 -7.91 -32.19 4.29
CA GLY A 524 -8.83 -32.77 3.31
C GLY A 524 -9.87 -31.79 2.75
N GLU A 525 -9.89 -30.54 3.21
CA GLU A 525 -10.84 -29.56 2.74
C GLU A 525 -10.48 -29.01 1.38
N HIS A 526 -11.48 -28.80 0.53
CA HIS A 526 -11.31 -28.23 -0.80
C HIS A 526 -11.58 -26.73 -0.79
N LEU A 527 -10.73 -25.96 -1.48
CA LEU A 527 -10.74 -24.50 -1.46
C LEU A 527 -10.77 -23.95 -2.89
N ALA A 528 -11.68 -23.03 -3.18
CA ALA A 528 -11.58 -22.20 -4.36
C ALA A 528 -10.61 -21.05 -4.09
N PHE A 529 -9.48 -21.07 -4.73
CA PHE A 529 -8.42 -20.09 -4.59
C PHE A 529 -8.50 -19.04 -5.69
N PHE A 530 -8.49 -17.79 -5.32
CA PHE A 530 -8.47 -16.67 -6.24
C PHE A 530 -7.35 -15.69 -5.91
N ARG A 531 -6.67 -15.22 -6.94
CA ARG A 531 -5.60 -14.24 -6.83
C ARG A 531 -5.91 -12.96 -7.62
N SER A 532 -5.68 -11.81 -7.00
CA SER A 532 -5.77 -10.49 -7.65
C SER A 532 -4.40 -10.01 -8.14
N PRO A 533 -4.28 -9.38 -9.32
CA PRO A 533 -5.35 -9.06 -10.26
C PRO A 533 -5.78 -10.28 -11.09
N PHE A 534 -7.09 -10.37 -11.34
CA PHE A 534 -7.63 -11.38 -12.24
C PHE A 534 -7.42 -10.94 -13.69
N ASN A 535 -6.46 -11.50 -14.35
CA ASN A 535 -6.12 -11.19 -15.74
C ASN A 535 -6.30 -12.39 -16.68
N SER A 536 -6.51 -13.58 -16.14
CA SER A 536 -6.81 -14.79 -16.90
C SER A 536 -7.51 -15.83 -16.01
N LYS A 537 -8.09 -16.85 -16.62
CA LYS A 537 -8.66 -18.01 -15.90
C LYS A 537 -7.67 -18.70 -14.96
N ASN A 538 -6.39 -18.53 -15.21
CA ASN A 538 -5.31 -19.13 -14.42
C ASN A 538 -5.14 -18.49 -13.03
N ASN A 539 -5.81 -17.37 -12.76
CA ASN A 539 -5.86 -16.76 -11.42
C ASN A 539 -6.95 -17.35 -10.52
N LEU A 540 -7.72 -18.31 -11.02
CA LEU A 540 -8.72 -19.08 -10.27
C LEU A 540 -8.28 -20.55 -10.27
N THR A 541 -8.13 -21.14 -9.09
CA THR A 541 -7.64 -22.51 -8.92
C THR A 541 -8.40 -23.21 -7.82
N TYR A 542 -8.59 -24.51 -7.99
CA TYR A 542 -9.16 -25.38 -7.00
C TYR A 542 -8.03 -26.07 -6.24
N LEU A 543 -8.00 -25.95 -4.93
CA LEU A 543 -6.95 -26.46 -4.07
C LEU A 543 -7.50 -27.49 -3.09
N HIS A 544 -6.69 -28.51 -2.80
CA HIS A 544 -6.93 -29.50 -1.76
C HIS A 544 -5.98 -29.24 -0.58
N ASN A 545 -6.51 -28.92 0.58
CA ASN A 545 -5.72 -28.65 1.78
C ASN A 545 -5.21 -29.95 2.39
N VAL A 546 -3.90 -30.15 2.44
CA VAL A 546 -3.27 -31.34 3.01
C VAL A 546 -2.32 -30.99 4.12
N TYR A 547 -2.44 -31.69 5.25
CA TYR A 547 -1.50 -31.54 6.35
C TYR A 547 -0.27 -32.40 6.13
N ASN A 548 0.89 -31.79 6.30
CA ASN A 548 2.17 -32.43 6.12
C ASN A 548 3.07 -32.18 7.34
N ASP A 549 3.70 -33.23 7.85
CA ASP A 549 4.53 -33.17 9.06
C ASP A 549 5.75 -32.25 8.89
N LYS A 550 6.28 -32.11 7.67
CA LYS A 550 7.40 -31.20 7.40
C LYS A 550 6.99 -29.73 7.59
N PHE A 551 5.76 -29.36 7.20
CA PHE A 551 5.25 -28.01 7.47
C PHE A 551 5.17 -27.76 8.96
N LYS A 552 4.56 -28.65 9.74
CA LYS A 552 4.47 -28.52 11.21
C LYS A 552 5.84 -28.52 11.89
N LYS A 553 6.81 -29.23 11.30
CA LYS A 553 8.15 -29.37 11.88
C LYS A 553 9.04 -28.17 11.67
N TYR A 554 9.01 -27.58 10.45
CA TYR A 554 9.96 -26.56 10.04
C TYR A 554 9.35 -25.16 9.88
N PHE A 555 8.02 -25.03 9.87
CA PHE A 555 7.36 -23.74 9.60
C PHE A 555 6.35 -23.39 10.69
N ASN A 556 6.30 -22.10 11.04
CA ASN A 556 5.32 -21.53 11.98
C ASN A 556 4.46 -20.53 11.19
N LEU A 557 3.71 -21.03 10.19
CA LEU A 557 2.96 -20.17 9.26
C LEU A 557 1.68 -19.58 9.90
N GLY A 558 1.07 -20.30 10.85
CA GLY A 558 -0.19 -19.91 11.45
C GLY A 558 -1.37 -19.94 10.46
N GLU A 559 -2.53 -19.50 10.93
CA GLU A 559 -3.78 -19.59 10.18
C GLU A 559 -3.92 -18.58 9.03
N GLN A 560 -3.03 -17.59 8.92
CA GLN A 560 -3.18 -16.51 7.94
C GLN A 560 -2.25 -16.62 6.74
N VAL A 561 -1.58 -17.77 6.61
CA VAL A 561 -0.67 -18.08 5.51
C VAL A 561 -1.12 -19.37 4.85
N ILE A 562 -0.98 -19.43 3.53
CA ILE A 562 -1.17 -20.63 2.73
C ILE A 562 0.10 -20.93 1.96
N ALA A 563 0.63 -22.15 2.14
CA ALA A 563 1.71 -22.66 1.31
C ALA A 563 1.13 -23.38 0.11
N VAL A 564 1.72 -23.13 -1.06
CA VAL A 564 1.30 -23.73 -2.33
C VAL A 564 2.50 -24.30 -3.06
N ASN A 565 2.28 -25.35 -3.85
CA ASN A 565 3.33 -25.90 -4.70
C ASN A 565 3.59 -24.96 -5.89
N MET A 566 4.83 -24.49 -6.01
CA MET A 566 5.31 -23.71 -7.16
C MET A 566 6.16 -24.56 -8.11
N ILE A 567 6.41 -25.81 -7.76
CA ILE A 567 7.17 -26.77 -8.53
C ILE A 567 6.18 -27.71 -9.19
N GLY A 568 6.28 -27.84 -10.49
CA GLY A 568 5.35 -28.63 -11.28
C GLY A 568 4.55 -27.75 -12.22
N THR A 569 4.15 -28.34 -13.30
CA THR A 569 3.73 -27.61 -14.50
C THR A 569 2.38 -26.92 -14.34
N ASP A 570 1.40 -27.62 -13.80
CA ASP A 570 0.01 -27.13 -13.84
C ASP A 570 -0.25 -25.90 -13.00
N PHE A 571 0.27 -25.86 -11.77
CA PHE A 571 0.04 -24.69 -10.91
C PHE A 571 0.83 -23.48 -11.39
N GLN A 572 2.07 -23.64 -11.80
CA GLN A 572 2.87 -22.56 -12.40
C GLN A 572 2.23 -22.07 -13.69
N ASP A 573 1.77 -22.97 -14.57
CA ASP A 573 1.07 -22.61 -15.79
C ASP A 573 -0.23 -21.84 -15.51
N ARG A 574 -1.00 -22.29 -14.55
CA ARG A 574 -2.29 -21.68 -14.19
C ARG A 574 -2.15 -20.37 -13.42
N ASN A 575 -1.14 -20.27 -12.56
CA ASN A 575 -0.88 -19.10 -11.73
C ASN A 575 0.36 -18.33 -12.15
N ASN A 576 0.59 -18.24 -13.43
CA ASN A 576 1.66 -17.46 -14.02
C ASN A 576 1.86 -16.11 -13.31
N GLY A 577 3.07 -15.86 -12.85
CA GLY A 577 3.39 -14.65 -12.09
C GLY A 577 2.89 -14.66 -10.64
N LEU A 578 2.52 -15.80 -10.05
CA LEU A 578 2.13 -15.90 -8.64
C LEU A 578 3.22 -15.38 -7.72
N THR A 579 4.47 -15.73 -7.99
CA THR A 579 5.64 -15.33 -7.24
C THR A 579 5.85 -13.82 -7.20
N GLN A 580 5.43 -13.07 -8.22
CA GLN A 580 5.51 -11.62 -8.26
C GLN A 580 4.57 -10.91 -7.26
N TRP A 581 3.73 -11.67 -6.59
CA TRP A 581 2.66 -11.16 -5.72
C TRP A 581 2.90 -11.44 -4.25
N LEU A 582 4.05 -11.93 -3.89
CA LEU A 582 4.42 -12.12 -2.49
C LEU A 582 4.19 -10.82 -1.70
N GLY A 583 3.47 -10.95 -0.61
CA GLY A 583 2.99 -9.83 0.17
C GLY A 583 1.62 -9.28 -0.23
N SER A 584 0.98 -9.82 -1.26
CA SER A 584 -0.44 -9.62 -1.52
C SER A 584 -1.28 -10.51 -0.60
N VAL A 585 -2.51 -10.10 -0.40
CA VAL A 585 -3.49 -10.89 0.35
C VAL A 585 -4.41 -11.56 -0.66
N GLU A 586 -4.53 -12.87 -0.57
CA GLU A 586 -5.39 -13.68 -1.43
C GLU A 586 -6.68 -14.07 -0.70
N THR A 587 -7.74 -14.29 -1.46
CA THR A 587 -9.04 -14.66 -0.93
C THR A 587 -9.29 -16.14 -1.24
N GLN A 588 -9.66 -16.89 -0.22
CA GLN A 588 -10.02 -18.31 -0.29
C GLN A 588 -11.51 -18.47 -0.08
N PHE A 589 -12.14 -19.35 -0.84
CA PHE A 589 -13.52 -19.76 -0.65
C PHE A 589 -13.58 -21.20 -0.16
N LYS A 590 -14.40 -21.44 0.83
CA LYS A 590 -14.81 -22.78 1.21
C LYS A 590 -15.85 -23.30 0.23
N ASN A 591 -15.73 -24.55 -0.16
CA ASN A 591 -16.78 -25.28 -0.89
C ASN A 591 -17.99 -25.56 0.00
#